data_d3c350d4fbec0d8b66d0543eda2b1687
#
_entry.id   d3c350d4fbec0d8b66d0543eda2b1687
#
_cell.length_a   1.000
_cell.length_b   1.000
_cell.length_c   1.000
_cell.angle_alpha   90.00
_cell.angle_beta   90.00
_cell.angle_gamma   90.00
#
_symmetry.space_group_name_H-M   'P 1'
#
loop_
_entity.id
_entity.type
_entity.pdbx_description
1 polymer ?
#
loop_
_entity_poly.entity_id
_entity_poly.type
_entity_poly.pdbx_seq_one_letter_code
_entity_poly.pdbx_strand_id
1 'polypeptide(L)'
;MNRRDALRHLVCATASSAMFTSLAGKLSLAQAAVPAKSRALLGSGYRALVCVFQYNGNDAFNMLVPTNGTGYAQYNASRAALAIPQNQLLPLTPAAPPAGGGSFGLHPSMSGLQTLFNSGKAAI
;
A
#
# COMPACT_ATOMS: atom_id res chain seq x y z
N MET A 1 41.73 26.63 -14.29
CA MET A 1 40.40 26.05 -14.42
C MET A 1 39.80 26.58 -15.72
N ASN A 2 39.61 25.68 -16.72
CA ASN A 2 39.13 26.06 -18.04
C ASN A 2 37.61 26.36 -18.02
N ARG A 3 37.16 27.35 -18.82
CA ARG A 3 35.72 27.71 -18.91
C ARG A 3 34.82 26.52 -19.22
N ARG A 4 35.32 25.52 -19.95
CA ARG A 4 34.61 24.27 -20.25
C ARG A 4 34.36 23.39 -19.01
N ASP A 5 35.31 23.35 -18.09
CA ASP A 5 35.19 22.57 -16.86
C ASP A 5 34.22 23.21 -15.89
N ALA A 6 34.21 24.54 -15.79
CA ALA A 6 33.25 25.28 -14.99
C ALA A 6 31.81 25.07 -15.49
N LEU A 7 31.59 25.05 -16.81
CA LEU A 7 30.29 24.76 -17.40
C LEU A 7 29.82 23.32 -17.17
N ARG A 8 30.73 22.34 -17.24
CA ARG A 8 30.41 20.93 -16.92
C ARG A 8 29.99 20.76 -15.46
N HIS A 9 30.70 21.37 -14.53
CA HIS A 9 30.36 21.33 -13.12
C HIS A 9 29.02 22.02 -12.83
N LEU A 10 28.73 23.13 -13.54
CA LEU A 10 27.43 23.82 -13.38
C LEU A 10 26.26 22.96 -13.89
N VAL A 11 26.41 22.31 -15.06
CA VAL A 11 25.39 21.42 -15.62
C VAL A 11 25.17 20.18 -14.74
N CYS A 12 26.24 19.59 -14.20
CA CYS A 12 26.10 18.46 -13.27
C CYS A 12 25.43 18.87 -11.96
N ALA A 13 25.72 20.06 -11.43
CA ALA A 13 25.10 20.55 -10.20
C ALA A 13 23.61 20.85 -10.37
N THR A 14 23.17 21.40 -11.51
CA THR A 14 21.77 21.65 -11.80
C THR A 14 20.99 20.38 -12.08
N ALA A 15 21.57 19.38 -12.76
CA ALA A 15 20.94 18.09 -13.00
C ALA A 15 20.72 17.29 -11.70
N SER A 16 21.69 17.32 -10.79
CA SER A 16 21.56 16.65 -9.49
C SER A 16 20.51 17.32 -8.58
N SER A 17 20.41 18.64 -8.59
CA SER A 17 19.38 19.34 -7.82
C SER A 17 17.96 19.08 -8.33
N ALA A 18 17.76 18.97 -9.65
CA ALA A 18 16.47 18.65 -10.24
C ALA A 18 16.01 17.22 -9.92
N MET A 19 16.92 16.25 -9.85
CA MET A 19 16.59 14.89 -9.40
C MET A 19 16.23 14.83 -7.92
N PHE A 20 16.94 15.56 -7.06
CA PHE A 20 16.63 15.60 -5.63
C PHE A 20 15.27 16.26 -5.33
N THR A 21 14.93 17.34 -6.02
CA THR A 21 13.63 17.99 -5.85
C THR A 21 12.48 17.13 -6.36
N SER A 22 12.67 16.35 -7.44
CA SER A 22 11.63 15.44 -7.95
C SER A 22 11.40 14.24 -7.03
N LEU A 23 12.45 13.71 -6.40
CA LEU A 23 12.34 12.61 -5.44
C LEU A 23 11.72 13.08 -4.12
N ALA A 24 12.16 14.24 -3.60
CA ALA A 24 11.58 14.86 -2.41
C ALA A 24 10.09 15.23 -2.63
N GLY A 25 9.72 15.68 -3.83
CA GLY A 25 8.34 15.96 -4.19
C GLY A 25 7.46 14.70 -4.21
N LYS A 26 7.97 13.59 -4.71
CA LYS A 26 7.26 12.30 -4.71
C LYS A 26 7.14 11.71 -3.31
N LEU A 27 8.15 11.87 -2.45
CA LEU A 27 8.06 11.49 -1.04
C LEU A 27 7.03 12.34 -0.28
N SER A 28 6.94 13.63 -0.56
CA SER A 28 5.95 14.51 0.07
C SER A 28 4.52 14.19 -0.37
N LEU A 29 4.32 13.77 -1.63
CA LEU A 29 3.03 13.29 -2.13
C LEU A 29 2.62 11.97 -1.46
N ALA A 30 3.56 11.04 -1.25
CA ALA A 30 3.30 9.81 -0.51
C ALA A 30 2.94 10.10 0.97
N GLN A 31 3.57 11.10 1.58
CA GLN A 31 3.20 11.54 2.93
C GLN A 31 1.85 12.27 2.98
N ALA A 32 1.45 12.97 1.92
CA ALA A 32 0.16 13.64 1.86
C ALA A 32 -1.01 12.65 1.73
N ALA A 33 -0.77 11.46 1.18
CA ALA A 33 -1.76 10.40 1.09
C ALA A 33 -2.06 9.71 2.45
N VAL A 34 -1.21 9.93 3.46
CA VAL A 34 -1.46 9.40 4.81
C VAL A 34 -2.39 10.35 5.56
N PRO A 35 -3.57 9.91 6.02
CA PRO A 35 -4.49 10.74 6.80
C PRO A 35 -3.79 11.39 8.00
N ALA A 36 -4.15 12.64 8.30
CA ALA A 36 -3.55 13.41 9.40
C ALA A 36 -3.64 12.68 10.77
N LYS A 37 -4.68 11.88 10.97
CA LYS A 37 -4.85 11.01 12.15
C LYS A 37 -3.75 9.94 12.26
N SER A 38 -3.34 9.37 11.13
CA SER A 38 -2.23 8.39 11.11
C SER A 38 -0.88 9.06 11.34
N ARG A 39 -0.73 10.34 10.97
CA ARG A 39 0.48 11.14 11.28
C ARG A 39 0.63 11.43 12.79
N ALA A 40 -0.46 11.68 13.49
CA ALA A 40 -0.46 11.92 14.92
C ALA A 40 -0.11 10.68 15.75
N LEU A 41 -0.43 9.48 15.23
CA LEU A 41 -0.06 8.21 15.86
C LEU A 41 1.41 7.83 15.63
N LEU A 42 2.08 8.48 14.69
CA LEU A 42 3.50 8.33 14.44
C LEU A 42 4.25 9.34 15.33
N GLY A 43 4.45 9.03 16.61
CA GLY A 43 5.25 9.84 17.51
C GLY A 43 6.61 10.24 16.94
N SER A 44 7.37 11.09 17.63
CA SER A 44 8.69 11.60 17.21
C SER A 44 9.80 10.56 17.13
N GLY A 45 9.45 9.27 17.23
CA GLY A 45 10.39 8.15 17.22
C GLY A 45 10.74 7.61 15.82
N TYR A 46 11.50 6.52 15.80
CA TYR A 46 11.89 5.80 14.59
C TYR A 46 10.68 5.34 13.80
N ARG A 47 10.68 5.62 12.49
CA ARG A 47 9.63 5.20 11.55
C ARG A 47 10.23 4.29 10.50
N ALA A 48 9.61 3.15 10.29
CA ALA A 48 9.99 2.22 9.24
C ALA A 48 8.77 1.84 8.41
N LEU A 49 8.96 1.79 7.10
CA LEU A 49 8.02 1.17 6.17
C LEU A 49 8.59 -0.19 5.79
N VAL A 50 7.86 -1.24 6.11
CA VAL A 50 8.20 -2.60 5.67
C VAL A 50 7.32 -2.95 4.48
N CYS A 51 7.96 -3.17 3.33
CA CYS A 51 7.29 -3.66 2.14
C CYS A 51 7.50 -5.17 2.02
N VAL A 52 6.42 -5.94 2.07
CA VAL A 52 6.46 -7.38 1.82
C VAL A 52 6.16 -7.62 0.36
N PHE A 53 7.20 -7.92 -0.42
CA PHE A 53 7.09 -8.22 -1.83
C PHE A 53 7.01 -9.73 -2.04
N GLN A 54 5.87 -10.20 -2.55
CA GLN A 54 5.65 -11.62 -2.83
C GLN A 54 6.02 -11.90 -4.29
N TYR A 55 7.25 -12.36 -4.49
CA TYR A 55 7.78 -12.72 -5.80
C TYR A 55 7.48 -14.19 -6.11
N ASN A 56 6.84 -14.47 -7.25
CA ASN A 56 6.42 -15.79 -7.72
C ASN A 56 5.44 -16.55 -6.80
N GLY A 57 4.24 -16.82 -7.31
CA GLY A 57 3.33 -17.80 -6.72
C GLY A 57 2.37 -17.26 -5.65
N ASN A 58 2.07 -15.97 -5.65
CA ASN A 58 0.99 -15.43 -4.84
C ASN A 58 -0.36 -15.49 -5.59
N ASP A 59 -1.36 -16.10 -4.98
CA ASP A 59 -2.75 -16.00 -5.43
C ASP A 59 -3.41 -14.77 -4.82
N ALA A 60 -3.18 -13.61 -5.44
CA ALA A 60 -3.69 -12.32 -4.96
C ALA A 60 -5.22 -12.27 -4.87
N PHE A 61 -5.93 -13.03 -5.74
CA PHE A 61 -7.39 -13.08 -5.73
C PHE A 61 -7.98 -13.83 -4.53
N ASN A 62 -7.22 -14.71 -3.91
CA ASN A 62 -7.60 -15.39 -2.67
C ASN A 62 -7.01 -14.70 -1.42
N MET A 63 -6.09 -13.76 -1.59
CA MET A 63 -5.52 -13.01 -0.48
C MET A 63 -6.50 -11.94 0.05
N LEU A 64 -7.10 -11.16 -0.85
CA LEU A 64 -8.07 -10.11 -0.54
C LEU A 64 -9.34 -10.35 -1.36
N VAL A 65 -10.43 -10.69 -0.69
CA VAL A 65 -11.68 -11.09 -1.32
C VAL A 65 -12.79 -10.08 -0.99
N PRO A 66 -13.57 -9.61 -1.97
CA PRO A 66 -14.75 -8.79 -1.70
C PRO A 66 -15.79 -9.60 -0.94
N THR A 67 -16.37 -9.02 0.11
CA THR A 67 -17.39 -9.67 0.95
C THR A 67 -18.78 -9.08 0.76
N ASN A 68 -18.93 -8.00 -0.02
CA ASN A 68 -20.24 -7.50 -0.42
C ASN A 68 -20.94 -8.48 -1.38
N GLY A 69 -22.28 -8.53 -1.34
CA GLY A 69 -23.05 -9.56 -2.06
C GLY A 69 -22.72 -9.71 -3.54
N THR A 70 -22.65 -8.60 -4.30
CA THR A 70 -22.33 -8.61 -5.72
C THR A 70 -20.85 -8.99 -5.98
N GLY A 71 -19.93 -8.41 -5.24
CA GLY A 71 -18.50 -8.68 -5.41
C GLY A 71 -18.14 -10.11 -5.04
N TYR A 72 -18.71 -10.63 -3.95
CA TYR A 72 -18.48 -12.02 -3.58
C TYR A 72 -19.07 -13.00 -4.59
N ALA A 73 -20.27 -12.71 -5.14
CA ALA A 73 -20.87 -13.57 -6.18
C ALA A 73 -20.00 -13.65 -7.44
N GLN A 74 -19.42 -12.52 -7.88
CA GLN A 74 -18.49 -12.46 -9.01
C GLN A 74 -17.20 -13.24 -8.72
N TYR A 75 -16.62 -13.05 -7.54
CA TYR A 75 -15.45 -13.80 -7.10
C TYR A 75 -15.72 -15.32 -7.10
N ASN A 76 -16.82 -15.74 -6.47
CA ASN A 76 -17.20 -17.16 -6.39
C ASN A 76 -17.43 -17.77 -7.76
N ALA A 77 -18.10 -17.08 -8.68
CA ALA A 77 -18.29 -17.53 -10.04
C ALA A 77 -16.97 -17.68 -10.83
N SER A 78 -16.04 -16.75 -10.63
CA SER A 78 -14.74 -16.74 -11.31
C SER A 78 -13.79 -17.80 -10.78
N ARG A 79 -13.83 -18.10 -9.49
CA ARG A 79 -12.91 -19.03 -8.81
C ARG A 79 -13.46 -20.44 -8.68
N ALA A 80 -14.76 -20.62 -8.78
CA ALA A 80 -15.45 -21.90 -8.69
C ALA A 80 -14.97 -22.74 -7.47
N ALA A 81 -14.36 -23.91 -7.71
CA ALA A 81 -13.86 -24.79 -6.66
C ALA A 81 -12.69 -24.21 -5.81
N LEU A 82 -12.03 -23.17 -6.30
CA LEU A 82 -10.95 -22.47 -5.58
C LEU A 82 -11.43 -21.29 -4.73
N ALA A 83 -12.73 -20.98 -4.78
CA ALA A 83 -13.30 -19.90 -3.99
C ALA A 83 -13.31 -20.25 -2.50
N ILE A 84 -12.89 -19.32 -1.67
CA ILE A 84 -12.93 -19.44 -0.21
C ILE A 84 -14.37 -19.14 0.24
N PRO A 85 -14.99 -20.00 1.05
CA PRO A 85 -16.33 -19.73 1.62
C PRO A 85 -16.37 -18.40 2.38
N GLN A 86 -17.39 -17.60 2.15
CA GLN A 86 -17.51 -16.26 2.72
C GLN A 86 -17.41 -16.22 4.26
N ASN A 87 -17.96 -17.24 4.93
CA ASN A 87 -17.92 -17.40 6.38
C ASN A 87 -16.52 -17.73 6.94
N GLN A 88 -15.58 -18.09 6.10
CA GLN A 88 -14.19 -18.35 6.51
C GLN A 88 -13.27 -17.13 6.33
N LEU A 89 -13.71 -16.13 5.56
CA LEU A 89 -12.94 -14.92 5.34
C LEU A 89 -12.78 -14.11 6.63
N LEU A 90 -11.59 -13.56 6.83
CA LEU A 90 -11.30 -12.68 7.95
C LEU A 90 -11.71 -11.24 7.62
N PRO A 91 -12.75 -10.68 8.27
CA PRO A 91 -13.27 -9.36 7.91
C PRO A 91 -12.25 -8.25 8.19
N LEU A 92 -12.19 -7.27 7.28
CA LEU A 92 -11.37 -6.07 7.44
C LEU A 92 -12.26 -4.88 7.83
N THR A 93 -11.75 -4.11 8.80
CA THR A 93 -12.38 -2.86 9.26
C THR A 93 -11.45 -1.68 8.94
N PRO A 94 -11.51 -1.13 7.71
CA PRO A 94 -10.67 -0.01 7.34
C PRO A 94 -11.05 1.26 8.12
N ALA A 95 -10.05 2.06 8.49
CA ALA A 95 -10.27 3.34 9.20
C ALA A 95 -11.00 4.39 8.34
N ALA A 96 -10.93 4.23 7.01
CA ALA A 96 -11.69 5.03 6.04
C ALA A 96 -12.31 4.08 5.01
N PRO A 97 -13.52 4.36 4.52
CA PRO A 97 -14.13 3.54 3.50
C PRO A 97 -13.23 3.49 2.24
N PRO A 98 -13.10 2.32 1.61
CA PRO A 98 -12.29 2.18 0.40
C PRO A 98 -12.89 3.02 -0.74
N ALA A 99 -12.04 3.53 -1.62
CA ALA A 99 -12.47 4.22 -2.83
C ALA A 99 -13.34 3.27 -3.68
N GLY A 100 -14.56 3.68 -3.97
CA GLY A 100 -15.53 2.82 -4.66
C GLY A 100 -16.44 2.00 -3.74
N GLY A 101 -16.28 2.10 -2.43
CA GLY A 101 -17.08 1.37 -1.45
C GLY A 101 -16.73 -0.13 -1.39
N GLY A 102 -17.55 -0.86 -0.64
CA GLY A 102 -17.40 -2.31 -0.50
C GLY A 102 -16.77 -2.74 0.82
N SER A 103 -16.93 -4.00 1.13
CA SER A 103 -16.30 -4.68 2.25
C SER A 103 -15.39 -5.79 1.72
N PHE A 104 -14.32 -6.05 2.47
CA PHE A 104 -13.32 -7.02 2.08
C PHE A 104 -12.96 -7.93 3.25
N GLY A 105 -12.49 -9.12 2.94
CA GLY A 105 -11.95 -10.07 3.89
C GLY A 105 -10.64 -10.67 3.41
N LEU A 106 -9.79 -11.04 4.34
CA LEU A 106 -8.54 -11.72 4.06
C LEU A 106 -8.71 -13.23 4.08
N HIS A 107 -7.75 -13.90 3.43
CA HIS A 107 -7.61 -15.35 3.52
C HIS A 107 -7.54 -15.82 4.98
N PRO A 108 -8.14 -16.96 5.35
CA PRO A 108 -8.19 -17.46 6.74
C PRO A 108 -6.82 -17.59 7.41
N SER A 109 -5.78 -17.90 6.66
CA SER A 109 -4.41 -18.03 7.18
C SER A 109 -3.71 -16.71 7.49
N MET A 110 -4.35 -15.55 7.24
CA MET A 110 -3.73 -14.22 7.35
C MET A 110 -4.19 -13.45 8.61
N SER A 111 -4.47 -14.14 9.70
CA SER A 111 -4.96 -13.53 10.95
C SER A 111 -4.02 -12.47 11.53
N GLY A 112 -2.70 -12.69 11.43
CA GLY A 112 -1.70 -11.70 11.85
C GLY A 112 -1.76 -10.41 11.04
N LEU A 113 -1.94 -10.50 9.72
CA LEU A 113 -2.11 -9.34 8.85
C LEU A 113 -3.44 -8.63 9.12
N GLN A 114 -4.53 -9.36 9.36
CA GLN A 114 -5.81 -8.79 9.77
C GLN A 114 -5.67 -7.93 11.03
N THR A 115 -4.98 -8.45 12.05
CA THR A 115 -4.74 -7.74 13.30
C THR A 115 -3.96 -6.45 13.07
N LEU A 116 -2.90 -6.48 12.26
CA LEU A 116 -2.11 -5.30 11.91
C LEU A 116 -2.93 -4.28 11.11
N PHE A 117 -3.73 -4.74 10.16
CA PHE A 117 -4.58 -3.87 9.36
C PHE A 117 -5.65 -3.18 10.20
N ASN A 118 -6.41 -3.95 10.99
CA ASN A 118 -7.49 -3.41 11.83
C ASN A 118 -6.96 -2.47 12.94
N SER A 119 -5.68 -2.63 13.34
CA SER A 119 -5.00 -1.69 14.25
C SER A 119 -4.37 -0.48 13.54
N GLY A 120 -4.53 -0.35 12.22
CA GLY A 120 -3.98 0.76 11.45
C GLY A 120 -2.46 0.72 11.24
N LYS A 121 -1.84 -0.44 11.44
CA LYS A 121 -0.38 -0.64 11.31
C LYS A 121 0.04 -1.27 9.98
N ALA A 122 -0.91 -1.71 9.17
CA ALA A 122 -0.68 -2.26 7.85
C ALA A 122 -1.63 -1.63 6.83
N ALA A 123 -1.23 -1.61 5.56
CA ALA A 123 -2.05 -1.32 4.39
C ALA A 123 -1.94 -2.49 3.40
N ILE A 124 -3.03 -2.73 2.67
CA ILE A 124 -3.15 -3.80 1.67
C ILE A 124 -3.63 -3.17 0.37
#